data_bf18cdb5aa1d938b4ffb2fc5c7d2f498
#
_entry.id   bf18cdb5aa1d938b4ffb2fc5c7d2f498
#
_cell.length_a   1.000
_cell.length_b   1.000
_cell.length_c   1.000
_cell.angle_alpha   90.00
_cell.angle_beta   90.00
_cell.angle_gamma   90.00
#
_symmetry.space_group_name_H-M   'P 1'
#
loop_
_entity.id
_entity.type
_entity.pdbx_description
1 polymer ?
#
loop_
_entity_poly.entity_id
_entity_poly.type
_entity_poly.pdbx_seq_one_letter_code
_entity_poly.pdbx_strand_id
1 'polypeptide(L)'
;VRIAVSSSTFRRPLAAGELTQLEWLERCASALGVDGVLADVMDFPRRDAEYVAQLRKVAIDLGLVPFGLDAAGLLEPTGAAAREDALALAGGFGASVIRTALPAPGEVPPATFAEVMGVAKAFARDAKAANVTVIVAPAPGTLGEDLAGVKHLLKDVDSAWLRACPSALLDDQGPKDRYPAYAATPADDPAAVAARAGRAWVILDVPAGDRPWDGLAGAVAALRRADAQRVLAAGREF
;
A
#
# COMPACT_ATOMS: atom_id res chain seq x y z
N VAL A 1 12.46 -10.27 -1.90
CA VAL A 1 11.34 -9.33 -1.67
C VAL A 1 10.33 -9.42 -2.80
N ARG A 2 9.07 -9.13 -2.53
CA ARG A 2 8.02 -8.89 -3.52
C ARG A 2 7.80 -7.39 -3.63
N ILE A 3 7.71 -6.89 -4.86
CA ILE A 3 7.64 -5.45 -5.13
C ILE A 3 6.27 -5.12 -5.72
N ALA A 4 5.61 -4.10 -5.16
CA ALA A 4 4.38 -3.54 -5.67
C ALA A 4 4.53 -2.03 -5.89
N VAL A 5 3.75 -1.49 -6.83
CA VAL A 5 3.71 -0.05 -7.14
C VAL A 5 2.28 0.44 -7.03
N SER A 6 2.11 1.64 -6.46
CA SER A 6 0.80 2.28 -6.36
C SER A 6 0.46 3.09 -7.61
N SER A 7 -0.82 3.06 -8.05
CA SER A 7 -1.32 3.92 -9.12
C SER A 7 -1.33 5.40 -8.72
N SER A 8 -1.35 5.71 -7.42
CA SER A 8 -1.27 7.09 -6.93
C SER A 8 -0.03 7.83 -7.44
N THR A 9 1.07 7.13 -7.70
CA THR A 9 2.28 7.65 -8.35
C THR A 9 2.00 8.20 -9.76
N PHE A 10 0.99 7.66 -10.43
CA PHE A 10 0.60 7.99 -11.80
C PHE A 10 -0.71 8.78 -11.88
N ARG A 11 -1.15 9.35 -10.77
CA ARG A 11 -2.43 10.06 -10.69
C ARG A 11 -2.58 11.15 -11.75
N ARG A 12 -1.53 11.94 -12.02
CA ARG A 12 -1.60 12.99 -13.05
C ARG A 12 -1.92 12.45 -14.44
N PRO A 13 -1.11 11.54 -15.02
CA PRO A 13 -1.42 11.00 -16.34
C PRO A 13 -2.72 10.19 -16.37
N LEU A 14 -3.09 9.49 -15.29
CA LEU A 14 -4.38 8.79 -15.20
C LEU A 14 -5.56 9.78 -15.22
N ALA A 15 -5.50 10.84 -14.42
CA ALA A 15 -6.55 11.87 -14.38
C ALA A 15 -6.64 12.67 -15.67
N ALA A 16 -5.52 12.90 -16.37
CA ALA A 16 -5.48 13.56 -17.66
C ALA A 16 -5.94 12.67 -18.84
N GLY A 17 -6.13 11.36 -18.62
CA GLY A 17 -6.42 10.41 -19.69
C GLY A 17 -5.24 10.11 -20.62
N GLU A 18 -4.05 10.53 -20.25
CA GLU A 18 -2.80 10.23 -20.96
C GLU A 18 -2.32 8.78 -20.72
N LEU A 19 -2.84 8.17 -19.69
CA LEU A 19 -2.60 6.80 -19.27
C LEU A 19 -3.92 6.19 -18.80
N THR A 20 -4.30 5.07 -19.35
CA THR A 20 -5.44 4.28 -18.82
C THR A 20 -4.97 3.33 -17.73
N GLN A 21 -5.90 2.85 -16.89
CA GLN A 21 -5.55 1.82 -15.89
C GLN A 21 -5.05 0.52 -16.53
N LEU A 22 -5.55 0.17 -17.71
CA LEU A 22 -5.07 -1.02 -18.44
C LEU A 22 -3.62 -0.85 -18.89
N GLU A 23 -3.30 0.28 -19.53
CA GLU A 23 -1.92 0.61 -19.93
C GLU A 23 -0.98 0.73 -18.73
N TRP A 24 -1.48 1.23 -17.59
CA TRP A 24 -0.71 1.26 -16.34
C TRP A 24 -0.35 -0.16 -15.88
N LEU A 25 -1.30 -1.11 -15.88
CA LEU A 25 -1.04 -2.52 -15.55
C LEU A 25 -0.03 -3.14 -16.52
N GLU A 26 -0.21 -2.94 -17.82
CA GLU A 26 0.72 -3.44 -18.85
C GLU A 26 2.14 -2.92 -18.63
N ARG A 27 2.30 -1.63 -18.32
CA ARG A 27 3.61 -1.05 -18.05
C ARG A 27 4.22 -1.53 -16.73
N CYS A 28 3.41 -1.73 -15.68
CA CYS A 28 3.86 -2.32 -14.43
C CYS A 28 4.45 -3.71 -14.65
N ALA A 29 3.82 -4.53 -15.48
CA ALA A 29 4.31 -5.87 -15.81
C ALA A 29 5.52 -5.82 -16.75
N SER A 30 5.44 -5.10 -17.87
CA SER A 30 6.43 -5.19 -18.96
C SER A 30 7.64 -4.26 -18.76
N ALA A 31 7.42 -3.02 -18.32
CA ALA A 31 8.48 -2.02 -18.19
C ALA A 31 9.14 -2.03 -16.80
N LEU A 32 8.36 -2.26 -15.73
CA LEU A 32 8.88 -2.29 -14.36
C LEU A 32 9.23 -3.70 -13.89
N GLY A 33 8.50 -4.73 -14.33
CA GLY A 33 8.70 -6.10 -13.87
C GLY A 33 8.42 -6.28 -12.38
N VAL A 34 7.39 -5.58 -11.85
CA VAL A 34 6.96 -5.72 -10.45
C VAL A 34 6.11 -6.97 -10.25
N ASP A 35 5.95 -7.41 -9.00
CA ASP A 35 5.17 -8.62 -8.69
C ASP A 35 3.68 -8.31 -8.47
N GLY A 36 3.35 -7.06 -8.16
CA GLY A 36 1.97 -6.69 -7.89
C GLY A 36 1.74 -5.19 -7.93
N VAL A 37 0.50 -4.82 -7.72
CA VAL A 37 0.03 -3.44 -7.80
C VAL A 37 -0.91 -3.09 -6.66
N LEU A 38 -0.89 -1.80 -6.28
CA LEU A 38 -1.92 -1.17 -5.46
C LEU A 38 -2.68 -0.17 -6.33
N ALA A 39 -3.98 -0.35 -6.49
CA ALA A 39 -4.80 0.62 -7.18
C ALA A 39 -5.35 1.65 -6.18
N ASP A 40 -5.14 2.94 -6.45
CA ASP A 40 -5.78 3.99 -5.63
C ASP A 40 -7.27 4.06 -5.99
N VAL A 41 -8.12 4.11 -4.98
CA VAL A 41 -9.58 4.16 -5.17
C VAL A 41 -10.04 5.39 -5.96
N MET A 42 -9.25 6.47 -5.93
CA MET A 42 -9.53 7.70 -6.69
C MET A 42 -9.19 7.60 -8.18
N ASP A 43 -8.37 6.63 -8.56
CA ASP A 43 -7.92 6.45 -9.94
C ASP A 43 -8.87 5.54 -10.75
N PHE A 44 -9.91 4.96 -10.13
CA PHE A 44 -10.90 4.15 -10.84
C PHE A 44 -11.88 5.06 -11.61
N PRO A 45 -11.86 5.06 -12.95
CA PRO A 45 -12.80 5.85 -13.76
C PRO A 45 -14.22 5.30 -13.68
N ARG A 46 -14.35 4.00 -13.39
CA ARG A 46 -15.59 3.28 -13.17
C ARG A 46 -15.41 2.30 -12.03
N ARG A 47 -16.45 2.10 -11.23
CA ARG A 47 -16.47 1.19 -10.07
C ARG A 47 -17.51 0.09 -10.16
N ASP A 48 -18.14 -0.06 -11.34
CA ASP A 48 -19.06 -1.17 -11.58
C ASP A 48 -18.31 -2.51 -11.57
N ALA A 49 -19.02 -3.56 -11.17
CA ALA A 49 -18.43 -4.88 -10.95
C ALA A 49 -17.78 -5.46 -12.21
N GLU A 50 -18.30 -5.15 -13.40
CA GLU A 50 -17.77 -5.64 -14.67
C GLU A 50 -16.39 -5.04 -14.95
N TYR A 51 -16.26 -3.73 -14.82
CA TYR A 51 -14.98 -3.04 -15.03
C TYR A 51 -13.92 -3.48 -14.04
N VAL A 52 -14.27 -3.57 -12.76
CA VAL A 52 -13.35 -4.00 -11.70
C VAL A 52 -12.90 -5.45 -11.92
N ALA A 53 -13.81 -6.34 -12.31
CA ALA A 53 -13.48 -7.73 -12.65
C ALA A 53 -12.57 -7.82 -13.88
N GLN A 54 -12.77 -6.95 -14.88
CA GLN A 54 -11.89 -6.84 -16.05
C GLN A 54 -10.47 -6.42 -15.64
N LEU A 55 -10.33 -5.39 -14.80
CA LEU A 55 -9.02 -4.96 -14.31
C LEU A 55 -8.31 -6.07 -13.54
N ARG A 56 -9.03 -6.78 -12.67
CA ARG A 56 -8.50 -7.95 -11.97
C ARG A 56 -7.99 -9.01 -12.93
N LYS A 57 -8.82 -9.36 -13.94
CA LYS A 57 -8.45 -10.36 -14.93
C LYS A 57 -7.20 -9.95 -15.68
N VAL A 58 -7.10 -8.71 -16.16
CA VAL A 58 -5.92 -8.21 -16.86
C VAL A 58 -4.69 -8.23 -15.98
N ALA A 59 -4.78 -7.79 -14.72
CA ALA A 59 -3.66 -7.87 -13.80
C ALA A 59 -3.13 -9.31 -13.67
N ILE A 60 -4.02 -10.29 -13.48
CA ILE A 60 -3.67 -11.71 -13.33
C ILE A 60 -3.07 -12.26 -14.65
N ASP A 61 -3.66 -11.95 -15.79
CA ASP A 61 -3.19 -12.39 -17.11
C ASP A 61 -1.76 -11.84 -17.41
N LEU A 62 -1.44 -10.66 -16.88
CA LEU A 62 -0.11 -10.05 -16.94
C LEU A 62 0.88 -10.59 -15.88
N GLY A 63 0.46 -11.52 -15.03
CA GLY A 63 1.28 -12.07 -13.95
C GLY A 63 1.42 -11.15 -12.74
N LEU A 64 0.60 -10.10 -12.65
CA LEU A 64 0.59 -9.19 -11.51
C LEU A 64 -0.37 -9.68 -10.42
N VAL A 65 0.04 -9.57 -9.16
CA VAL A 65 -0.85 -9.76 -8.02
C VAL A 65 -1.61 -8.45 -7.79
N PRO A 66 -2.96 -8.43 -7.79
CA PRO A 66 -3.75 -7.32 -7.27
C PRO A 66 -3.54 -7.24 -5.75
N PHE A 67 -2.37 -6.73 -5.33
CA PHE A 67 -1.93 -6.81 -3.94
C PHE A 67 -2.82 -6.02 -3.02
N GLY A 68 -3.19 -4.78 -3.41
CA GLY A 68 -3.96 -3.93 -2.54
C GLY A 68 -4.65 -2.77 -3.22
N LEU A 69 -5.35 -2.01 -2.38
CA LEU A 69 -5.88 -0.69 -2.70
C LEU A 69 -5.21 0.37 -1.84
N ASP A 70 -5.05 1.58 -2.38
CA ASP A 70 -4.78 2.79 -1.63
C ASP A 70 -6.08 3.57 -1.45
N ALA A 71 -6.39 3.95 -0.21
CA ALA A 71 -7.59 4.70 0.09
C ALA A 71 -7.36 5.65 1.27
N ALA A 72 -7.41 6.95 1.01
CA ALA A 72 -7.34 7.96 2.05
C ALA A 72 -8.66 8.10 2.81
N GLY A 73 -8.62 8.68 4.01
CA GLY A 73 -9.82 9.07 4.78
C GLY A 73 -10.63 7.93 5.39
N LEU A 74 -10.18 6.67 5.28
CA LEU A 74 -10.96 5.53 5.78
C LEU A 74 -11.08 5.50 7.31
N LEU A 75 -10.15 6.12 8.02
CA LEU A 75 -10.17 6.20 9.49
C LEU A 75 -10.80 7.50 10.01
N GLU A 76 -11.37 8.31 9.13
CA GLU A 76 -12.17 9.47 9.51
C GLU A 76 -13.52 9.02 10.06
N PRO A 77 -14.06 9.70 11.11
CA PRO A 77 -15.38 9.39 11.65
C PRO A 77 -16.50 9.42 10.60
N THR A 78 -16.43 10.35 9.66
CA THR A 78 -17.40 10.52 8.57
C THR A 78 -17.22 9.56 7.39
N GLY A 79 -16.15 8.75 7.37
CA GLY A 79 -15.75 7.91 6.25
C GLY A 79 -16.53 6.58 6.10
N ALA A 80 -17.72 6.41 6.66
CA ALA A 80 -18.45 5.12 6.65
C ALA A 80 -18.70 4.60 5.23
N ALA A 81 -19.25 5.43 4.35
CA ALA A 81 -19.51 5.05 2.96
C ALA A 81 -18.21 4.73 2.19
N ALA A 82 -17.14 5.50 2.43
CA ALA A 82 -15.84 5.25 1.80
C ALA A 82 -15.23 3.89 2.24
N ARG A 83 -15.44 3.48 3.49
CA ARG A 83 -15.01 2.16 3.98
C ARG A 83 -15.75 1.02 3.30
N GLU A 84 -17.07 1.14 3.18
CA GLU A 84 -17.91 0.16 2.48
C GLU A 84 -17.50 0.02 1.02
N ASP A 85 -17.37 1.14 0.32
CA ASP A 85 -16.91 1.19 -1.08
C ASP A 85 -15.52 0.56 -1.24
N ALA A 86 -14.57 0.89 -0.36
CA ALA A 86 -13.21 0.37 -0.42
C ALA A 86 -13.17 -1.16 -0.20
N LEU A 87 -13.98 -1.70 0.72
CA LEU A 87 -14.07 -3.14 0.93
C LEU A 87 -14.73 -3.86 -0.26
N ALA A 88 -15.80 -3.29 -0.81
CA ALA A 88 -16.45 -3.84 -2.00
C ALA A 88 -15.48 -3.85 -3.20
N LEU A 89 -14.76 -2.76 -3.40
CA LEU A 89 -13.77 -2.61 -4.47
C LEU A 89 -12.60 -3.58 -4.28
N ALA A 90 -12.12 -3.76 -3.05
CA ALA A 90 -11.08 -4.72 -2.72
C ALA A 90 -11.50 -6.15 -3.08
N GLY A 91 -12.72 -6.54 -2.73
CA GLY A 91 -13.28 -7.86 -3.08
C GLY A 91 -13.36 -8.06 -4.59
N GLY A 92 -13.87 -7.08 -5.32
CA GLY A 92 -13.99 -7.12 -6.79
C GLY A 92 -12.64 -7.18 -7.50
N PHE A 93 -11.70 -6.35 -7.10
CA PHE A 93 -10.34 -6.30 -7.65
C PHE A 93 -9.49 -7.50 -7.22
N GLY A 94 -9.86 -8.16 -6.11
CA GLY A 94 -9.11 -9.28 -5.53
C GLY A 94 -7.94 -8.83 -4.66
N ALA A 95 -8.01 -7.62 -4.14
CA ALA A 95 -7.01 -7.07 -3.23
C ALA A 95 -7.13 -7.71 -1.84
N SER A 96 -6.00 -8.13 -1.29
CA SER A 96 -5.93 -8.67 0.08
C SER A 96 -5.59 -7.62 1.13
N VAL A 97 -5.23 -6.42 0.70
CA VAL A 97 -4.78 -5.32 1.55
C VAL A 97 -5.46 -4.01 1.15
N ILE A 98 -5.79 -3.18 2.13
CA ILE A 98 -6.14 -1.77 1.92
C ILE A 98 -5.16 -0.93 2.71
N ARG A 99 -4.41 -0.05 2.03
CA ARG A 99 -3.51 0.91 2.66
C ARG A 99 -4.24 2.23 2.90
N THR A 100 -4.10 2.77 4.11
CA THR A 100 -4.65 4.06 4.50
C THR A 100 -3.70 4.78 5.46
N ALA A 101 -4.03 6.00 5.83
CA ALA A 101 -3.36 6.77 6.88
C ALA A 101 -4.35 7.18 7.96
N LEU A 102 -3.84 7.60 9.12
CA LEU A 102 -4.65 8.25 10.13
C LEU A 102 -5.11 9.63 9.63
N PRO A 103 -6.28 10.14 10.08
CA PRO A 103 -6.73 11.46 9.69
C PRO A 103 -5.76 12.55 10.18
N ALA A 104 -5.75 13.68 9.49
CA ALA A 104 -5.15 14.88 10.01
C ALA A 104 -5.89 15.32 11.29
N PRO A 105 -5.22 15.95 12.26
CA PRO A 105 -5.92 16.64 13.34
C PRO A 105 -6.79 17.72 12.69
N GLY A 106 -8.10 17.46 12.66
CA GLY A 106 -9.02 18.14 11.78
C GLY A 106 -9.17 19.62 12.07
N GLU A 107 -9.58 20.35 11.05
CA GLU A 107 -9.83 21.79 11.16
C GLU A 107 -11.15 22.09 11.87
N VAL A 108 -12.22 21.26 11.74
CA VAL A 108 -13.52 21.48 12.46
C VAL A 108 -14.47 20.29 12.32
N PRO A 109 -14.94 19.67 13.40
CA PRO A 109 -14.24 19.45 14.66
C PRO A 109 -13.08 18.45 14.48
N PRO A 110 -11.96 18.62 15.20
CA PRO A 110 -10.85 17.69 15.10
C PRO A 110 -11.32 16.31 15.56
N ALA A 111 -11.07 15.29 14.73
CA ALA A 111 -11.30 13.92 15.14
C ALA A 111 -10.43 13.63 16.37
N THR A 112 -11.04 13.25 17.46
CA THR A 112 -10.30 12.84 18.64
C THR A 112 -9.68 11.46 18.39
N PHE A 113 -8.55 11.18 19.01
CA PHE A 113 -7.93 9.86 18.92
C PHE A 113 -8.89 8.73 19.33
N ALA A 114 -9.79 9.01 20.31
CA ALA A 114 -10.80 8.06 20.76
C ALA A 114 -11.85 7.74 19.67
N GLU A 115 -12.27 8.74 18.90
CA GLU A 115 -13.20 8.54 17.78
C GLU A 115 -12.54 7.74 16.68
N VAL A 116 -11.31 8.09 16.29
CA VAL A 116 -10.51 7.34 15.30
C VAL A 116 -10.31 5.89 15.73
N MET A 117 -10.04 5.65 17.01
CA MET A 117 -9.91 4.30 17.57
C MET A 117 -11.23 3.52 17.47
N GLY A 118 -12.36 4.16 17.76
CA GLY A 118 -13.69 3.56 17.57
C GLY A 118 -13.96 3.15 16.13
N VAL A 119 -13.65 4.04 15.19
CA VAL A 119 -13.73 3.78 13.75
C VAL A 119 -12.81 2.63 13.34
N ALA A 120 -11.54 2.64 13.78
CA ALA A 120 -10.56 1.62 13.45
C ALA A 120 -10.98 0.22 13.96
N LYS A 121 -11.56 0.12 15.15
CA LYS A 121 -12.12 -1.13 15.70
C LYS A 121 -13.29 -1.65 14.86
N ALA A 122 -14.19 -0.78 14.44
CA ALA A 122 -15.31 -1.16 13.58
C ALA A 122 -14.78 -1.61 12.20
N PHE A 123 -13.93 -0.81 11.59
CA PHE A 123 -13.37 -1.12 10.27
C PHE A 123 -12.54 -2.41 10.26
N ALA A 124 -11.76 -2.69 11.31
CA ALA A 124 -11.04 -3.95 11.44
C ALA A 124 -11.95 -5.18 11.49
N ARG A 125 -13.16 -5.06 12.08
CA ARG A 125 -14.18 -6.14 12.06
C ARG A 125 -14.75 -6.36 10.67
N ASP A 126 -15.07 -5.26 9.96
CA ASP A 126 -15.62 -5.33 8.61
C ASP A 126 -14.57 -5.87 7.62
N ALA A 127 -13.33 -5.44 7.75
CA ALA A 127 -12.18 -5.94 6.99
C ALA A 127 -11.95 -7.44 7.22
N LYS A 128 -12.09 -7.91 8.48
CA LYS A 128 -12.06 -9.34 8.81
C LYS A 128 -13.15 -10.11 8.06
N ALA A 129 -14.36 -9.61 8.05
CA ALA A 129 -15.48 -10.25 7.35
C ALA A 129 -15.24 -10.31 5.83
N ALA A 130 -14.58 -9.30 5.26
CA ALA A 130 -14.19 -9.24 3.85
C ALA A 130 -12.89 -10.00 3.53
N ASN A 131 -12.20 -10.58 4.52
CA ASN A 131 -10.87 -11.20 4.38
C ASN A 131 -9.81 -10.25 3.80
N VAL A 132 -9.84 -8.98 4.21
CA VAL A 132 -8.92 -7.92 3.79
C VAL A 132 -8.15 -7.41 5.01
N THR A 133 -6.85 -7.20 4.88
CA THR A 133 -6.03 -6.59 5.93
C THR A 133 -5.91 -5.08 5.67
N VAL A 134 -6.28 -4.26 6.65
CA VAL A 134 -6.03 -2.82 6.60
C VAL A 134 -4.61 -2.55 7.09
N ILE A 135 -3.82 -1.83 6.30
CA ILE A 135 -2.48 -1.40 6.70
C ILE A 135 -2.43 0.12 6.80
N VAL A 136 -1.94 0.61 7.94
CA VAL A 136 -1.85 2.03 8.23
C VAL A 136 -0.43 2.51 8.02
N ALA A 137 -0.26 3.41 7.07
CA ALA A 137 1.02 4.06 6.81
C ALA A 137 1.16 5.32 7.67
N PRO A 138 2.33 5.57 8.27
CA PRO A 138 2.65 6.88 8.83
C PRO A 138 2.57 7.95 7.74
N ALA A 139 1.98 9.09 8.06
CA ALA A 139 1.85 10.19 7.11
C ALA A 139 2.03 11.54 7.83
N PRO A 140 2.89 12.44 7.30
CA PRO A 140 3.12 13.76 7.89
C PRO A 140 1.82 14.55 8.06
N GLY A 141 1.70 15.26 9.16
CA GLY A 141 0.53 16.10 9.46
C GLY A 141 -0.72 15.32 9.86
N THR A 142 -0.63 14.02 10.15
CA THR A 142 -1.73 13.19 10.63
C THR A 142 -1.55 12.81 12.10
N LEU A 143 -2.59 12.23 12.72
CA LEU A 143 -2.51 11.64 14.06
C LEU A 143 -1.51 10.46 14.14
N GLY A 144 -1.06 9.96 13.01
CA GLY A 144 -0.03 8.94 12.84
C GLY A 144 1.14 9.46 12.02
N GLU A 145 1.65 10.66 12.35
CA GLU A 145 2.77 11.28 11.65
C GLU A 145 4.01 10.38 11.64
N ASP A 146 4.17 9.63 12.70
CA ASP A 146 5.24 8.65 12.86
C ASP A 146 4.71 7.23 13.15
N LEU A 147 5.63 6.27 13.18
CA LEU A 147 5.30 4.89 13.50
C LEU A 147 4.81 4.71 14.96
N ALA A 148 5.21 5.59 15.88
CA ALA A 148 4.80 5.50 17.28
C ALA A 148 3.30 5.79 17.43
N GLY A 149 2.79 6.82 16.74
CA GLY A 149 1.35 7.12 16.69
C GLY A 149 0.54 5.98 16.08
N VAL A 150 1.01 5.40 14.98
CA VAL A 150 0.36 4.22 14.38
C VAL A 150 0.39 3.03 15.34
N LYS A 151 1.52 2.73 15.99
CA LYS A 151 1.63 1.64 16.96
C LYS A 151 0.70 1.82 18.17
N HIS A 152 0.49 3.06 18.61
CA HIS A 152 -0.44 3.36 19.71
C HIS A 152 -1.86 2.93 19.30
N LEU A 153 -2.33 3.35 18.12
CA LEU A 153 -3.62 2.90 17.60
C LEU A 153 -3.72 1.38 17.53
N LEU A 154 -2.71 0.72 16.95
CA LEU A 154 -2.73 -0.73 16.76
C LEU A 154 -2.79 -1.51 18.07
N LYS A 155 -2.09 -1.02 19.11
CA LYS A 155 -2.13 -1.60 20.45
C LYS A 155 -3.54 -1.57 21.05
N ASP A 156 -4.23 -0.46 20.90
CA ASP A 156 -5.55 -0.26 21.50
C ASP A 156 -6.68 -0.93 20.70
N VAL A 157 -6.50 -1.07 19.38
CA VAL A 157 -7.45 -1.80 18.52
C VAL A 157 -7.27 -3.31 18.67
N ASP A 158 -6.06 -3.79 18.89
CA ASP A 158 -5.69 -5.20 19.10
C ASP A 158 -6.33 -6.16 18.08
N SER A 159 -6.11 -5.91 16.80
CA SER A 159 -6.67 -6.71 15.72
C SER A 159 -5.61 -7.22 14.77
N ALA A 160 -5.70 -8.49 14.37
CA ALA A 160 -4.89 -9.07 13.33
C ALA A 160 -5.16 -8.47 11.93
N TRP A 161 -6.31 -7.83 11.77
CA TRP A 161 -6.79 -7.26 10.50
C TRP A 161 -6.47 -5.76 10.35
N LEU A 162 -5.81 -5.19 11.36
CA LEU A 162 -5.26 -3.83 11.30
C LEU A 162 -3.76 -3.90 11.62
N ARG A 163 -2.91 -3.49 10.70
CA ARG A 163 -1.45 -3.58 10.79
C ARG A 163 -0.80 -2.26 10.42
N ALA A 164 0.48 -2.09 10.73
CA ALA A 164 1.25 -0.96 10.20
C ALA A 164 1.86 -1.28 8.83
N CYS A 165 2.09 -0.22 8.05
CA CYS A 165 2.94 -0.22 6.85
C CYS A 165 4.01 0.87 7.04
N PRO A 166 5.09 0.59 7.81
CA PRO A 166 6.12 1.57 8.06
C PRO A 166 7.02 1.78 6.82
N SER A 167 7.77 2.88 6.80
CA SER A 167 8.90 3.00 5.89
C SER A 167 9.94 1.90 6.18
N ALA A 168 10.52 1.36 5.13
CA ALA A 168 11.55 0.32 5.23
C ALA A 168 12.83 0.79 5.94
N LEU A 169 13.08 2.10 5.95
CA LEU A 169 14.26 2.70 6.60
C LEU A 169 14.01 3.19 8.02
N LEU A 170 12.79 3.07 8.54
CA LEU A 170 12.53 3.40 9.94
C LEU A 170 13.30 2.43 10.86
N ASP A 171 13.99 3.00 11.84
CA ASP A 171 14.68 2.25 12.88
C ASP A 171 13.66 1.63 13.86
N ASP A 172 13.09 0.51 13.43
CA ASP A 172 12.22 -0.31 14.25
C ASP A 172 12.95 -1.60 14.63
N GLN A 173 13.27 -1.74 15.90
CA GLN A 173 13.92 -2.91 16.48
C GLN A 173 13.02 -4.17 16.52
N GLY A 174 11.80 -4.07 15.99
CA GLY A 174 10.86 -5.19 15.95
C GLY A 174 11.26 -6.31 14.97
N PRO A 175 10.65 -7.51 15.08
CA PRO A 175 10.85 -8.61 14.14
C PRO A 175 10.63 -8.17 12.69
N LYS A 176 11.49 -8.63 11.77
CA LYS A 176 11.49 -8.22 10.36
C LYS A 176 10.20 -8.59 9.59
N ASP A 177 9.55 -9.66 9.98
CA ASP A 177 8.33 -10.23 9.39
C ASP A 177 7.03 -9.77 10.08
N ARG A 178 7.14 -8.76 10.94
CA ARG A 178 6.00 -8.23 11.70
C ARG A 178 4.95 -7.52 10.83
N TYR A 179 5.37 -6.97 9.70
CA TYR A 179 4.52 -6.15 8.83
C TYR A 179 4.27 -6.84 7.50
N PRO A 180 3.03 -6.79 6.97
CA PRO A 180 2.71 -7.40 5.68
C PRO A 180 3.38 -6.67 4.51
N ALA A 181 3.64 -5.38 4.67
CA ALA A 181 4.30 -4.54 3.68
C ALA A 181 5.11 -3.42 4.33
N TYR A 182 6.10 -2.94 3.61
CA TYR A 182 6.90 -1.75 3.91
C TYR A 182 6.78 -0.75 2.77
N ALA A 183 6.67 0.53 3.08
CA ALA A 183 6.80 1.60 2.10
C ALA A 183 8.28 1.93 1.86
N ALA A 184 8.65 2.17 0.62
CA ALA A 184 9.98 2.61 0.23
C ALA A 184 9.89 3.59 -0.94
N THR A 185 10.92 4.41 -1.11
CA THR A 185 11.06 5.33 -2.23
C THR A 185 12.25 4.95 -3.11
N PRO A 186 12.34 5.41 -4.36
CA PRO A 186 13.51 5.19 -5.22
C PRO A 186 14.82 5.76 -4.66
N ALA A 187 14.76 6.71 -3.70
CA ALA A 187 15.92 7.30 -3.06
C ALA A 187 16.47 6.47 -1.90
N ASP A 188 15.71 5.46 -1.43
CA ASP A 188 16.11 4.62 -0.31
C ASP A 188 17.21 3.63 -0.71
N ASP A 189 18.12 3.32 0.23
CA ASP A 189 19.15 2.30 0.00
C ASP A 189 18.50 0.92 -0.25
N PRO A 190 18.65 0.35 -1.45
CA PRO A 190 17.98 -0.90 -1.81
C PRO A 190 18.46 -2.09 -0.98
N ALA A 191 19.71 -2.09 -0.47
CA ALA A 191 20.22 -3.17 0.36
C ALA A 191 19.57 -3.15 1.74
N ALA A 192 19.43 -1.96 2.35
CA ALA A 192 18.73 -1.78 3.62
C ALA A 192 17.25 -2.15 3.49
N VAL A 193 16.57 -1.70 2.43
CA VAL A 193 15.17 -2.06 2.15
C VAL A 193 15.00 -3.57 2.00
N ALA A 194 15.83 -4.24 1.19
CA ALA A 194 15.74 -5.69 0.98
C ALA A 194 16.01 -6.47 2.27
N ALA A 195 16.99 -6.04 3.08
CA ALA A 195 17.29 -6.66 4.36
C ALA A 195 16.16 -6.51 5.37
N ARG A 196 15.50 -5.34 5.37
CA ARG A 196 14.38 -5.04 6.27
C ARG A 196 13.11 -5.77 5.89
N ALA A 197 12.74 -5.73 4.63
CA ALA A 197 11.49 -6.33 4.15
C ALA A 197 11.53 -7.86 4.20
N GLY A 198 12.68 -8.49 3.96
CA GLY A 198 12.78 -9.95 3.99
C GLY A 198 11.85 -10.61 2.99
N ARG A 199 10.75 -11.21 3.46
CA ARG A 199 9.71 -11.84 2.64
C ARG A 199 8.45 -10.99 2.48
N ALA A 200 8.37 -9.86 3.19
CA ALA A 200 7.24 -8.95 3.08
C ALA A 200 7.20 -8.25 1.71
N TRP A 201 6.10 -7.58 1.43
CA TRP A 201 6.00 -6.73 0.27
C TRP A 201 6.76 -5.42 0.49
N VAL A 202 7.32 -4.89 -0.57
CA VAL A 202 7.82 -3.51 -0.64
C VAL A 202 6.91 -2.73 -1.59
N ILE A 203 6.25 -1.72 -1.08
CA ILE A 203 5.46 -0.79 -1.86
C ILE A 203 6.37 0.38 -2.23
N LEU A 204 6.68 0.50 -3.51
CA LEU A 204 7.44 1.64 -4.01
C LEU A 204 6.51 2.82 -4.23
N ASP A 205 6.71 3.83 -3.42
CA ASP A 205 6.04 5.12 -3.54
C ASP A 205 6.99 6.15 -4.16
N VAL A 206 6.54 6.80 -5.22
CA VAL A 206 7.27 7.91 -5.83
C VAL A 206 6.50 9.19 -5.60
N PRO A 207 7.14 10.27 -5.15
CA PRO A 207 6.52 11.57 -5.13
C PRO A 207 5.98 11.90 -6.52
N ALA A 208 4.78 12.47 -6.58
CA ALA A 208 4.13 12.83 -7.83
C ALA A 208 5.07 13.70 -8.69
N GLY A 209 5.44 13.21 -9.86
CA GLY A 209 6.38 13.84 -10.79
C GLY A 209 5.98 13.60 -12.24
N ASP A 210 6.68 14.26 -13.17
CA ASP A 210 6.33 14.20 -14.59
C ASP A 210 6.82 12.90 -15.28
N ARG A 211 7.78 12.19 -14.68
CA ARG A 211 8.36 10.95 -15.24
C ARG A 211 8.54 9.84 -14.19
N PRO A 212 7.46 9.34 -13.60
CA PRO A 212 7.58 8.35 -12.53
C PRO A 212 8.20 7.02 -13.00
N TRP A 213 8.05 6.66 -14.27
CA TRP A 213 8.56 5.40 -14.82
C TRP A 213 10.07 5.25 -14.73
N ASP A 214 10.82 6.33 -15.04
CA ASP A 214 12.30 6.27 -15.12
C ASP A 214 12.91 5.98 -13.74
N GLY A 215 12.43 6.65 -12.70
CA GLY A 215 12.88 6.44 -11.33
C GLY A 215 12.50 5.05 -10.79
N LEU A 216 11.28 4.60 -11.10
CA LEU A 216 10.78 3.29 -10.66
C LEU A 216 11.54 2.13 -11.27
N ALA A 217 11.80 2.14 -12.58
CA ALA A 217 12.51 1.05 -13.24
C ALA A 217 13.90 0.82 -12.63
N GLY A 218 14.62 1.91 -12.36
CA GLY A 218 15.92 1.86 -11.68
C GLY A 218 15.83 1.30 -10.26
N ALA A 219 14.83 1.73 -9.49
CA ALA A 219 14.62 1.28 -8.11
C ALA A 219 14.22 -0.21 -8.04
N VAL A 220 13.32 -0.66 -8.91
CA VAL A 220 12.93 -2.09 -9.00
C VAL A 220 14.15 -2.94 -9.33
N ALA A 221 14.94 -2.55 -10.33
CA ALA A 221 16.15 -3.29 -10.70
C ALA A 221 17.19 -3.32 -9.55
N ALA A 222 17.36 -2.22 -8.83
CA ALA A 222 18.26 -2.13 -7.68
C ALA A 222 17.81 -3.04 -6.52
N LEU A 223 16.52 -3.02 -6.17
CA LEU A 223 15.95 -3.90 -5.15
C LEU A 223 16.07 -5.39 -5.51
N ARG A 224 15.83 -5.76 -6.77
CA ARG A 224 16.00 -7.14 -7.24
C ARG A 224 17.45 -7.61 -7.08
N ARG A 225 18.44 -6.76 -7.46
CA ARG A 225 19.86 -7.08 -7.26
C ARG A 225 20.22 -7.23 -5.79
N ALA A 226 19.78 -6.31 -4.95
CA ALA A 226 20.05 -6.34 -3.52
C ALA A 226 19.44 -7.58 -2.84
N ASP A 227 18.21 -7.95 -3.19
CA ASP A 227 17.57 -9.15 -2.66
C ASP A 227 18.27 -10.42 -3.10
N ALA A 228 18.68 -10.51 -4.37
CA ALA A 228 19.45 -11.66 -4.88
C ALA A 228 20.78 -11.80 -4.11
N GLN A 229 21.50 -10.71 -3.88
CA GLN A 229 22.75 -10.71 -3.09
C GLN A 229 22.50 -11.17 -1.65
N ARG A 230 21.44 -10.69 -1.00
CA ARG A 230 21.04 -11.08 0.36
C ARG A 230 20.75 -12.58 0.44
N VAL A 231 20.00 -13.14 -0.53
CA VAL A 231 19.67 -14.58 -0.56
C VAL A 231 20.91 -15.42 -0.77
N LEU A 232 21.81 -15.01 -1.66
CA LEU A 232 23.08 -15.70 -1.90
C LEU A 232 24.01 -15.67 -0.69
N ALA A 233 24.04 -14.57 0.06
CA ALA A 233 24.82 -14.47 1.30
C ALA A 233 24.28 -15.44 2.37
N ALA A 234 22.96 -15.45 2.57
CA ALA A 234 22.33 -16.35 3.55
C ALA A 234 22.51 -17.85 3.20
N GLY A 235 22.56 -18.20 1.88
CA GLY A 235 22.79 -19.58 1.44
C GLY A 235 24.25 -20.07 1.58
N ARG A 236 25.21 -19.18 1.89
CA ARG A 236 26.62 -19.55 2.13
C ARG A 236 26.94 -19.82 3.61
N GLU A 237 25.99 -19.57 4.50
CA GLU A 237 26.15 -19.80 5.95
C GLU A 237 25.71 -21.22 6.37
N PHE A 238 25.33 -22.05 5.40
CA PHE A 238 25.02 -23.49 5.54
C PHE A 238 25.99 -24.34 4.72
#